data_a24e65ab584ba12c5a0f242b4bab1989
#
_entry.id   a24e65ab584ba12c5a0f242b4bab1989
#
_cell.length_a   1.000
_cell.length_b   1.000
_cell.length_c   1.000
_cell.angle_alpha   90.00
_cell.angle_beta   90.00
_cell.angle_gamma   90.00
#
_symmetry.space_group_name_H-M   'P 1'
#
loop_
_entity.id
_entity.type
_entity.pdbx_description
1 polymer ?
#
loop_
_entity_poly.entity_id
_entity_poly.type
_entity_poly.pdbx_seq_one_letter_code
_entity_poly.pdbx_strand_id
1 'polypeptide(L)'
;MGQATVDQFARLYVAPGVDHVGTGAPANIDMLSVLADWVERGRAPGDLEVVSQERVPPFSVIASRPLCRWPAYPHYTGGAQNRARSFECRAAKR
;
A
#
# COMPACT_ATOMS: atom_id res chain seq x y z
N MET A 1 14.88 -3.71 -19.97
CA MET A 1 15.32 -2.99 -18.77
C MET A 1 15.07 -3.86 -17.55
N GLY A 2 16.06 -4.07 -16.70
CA GLY A 2 15.91 -4.91 -15.51
C GLY A 2 15.14 -4.21 -14.38
N GLN A 3 14.59 -5.00 -13.47
CA GLN A 3 13.82 -4.49 -12.33
C GLN A 3 14.64 -3.52 -11.47
N ALA A 4 15.92 -3.82 -11.23
CA ALA A 4 16.78 -2.93 -10.44
C ALA A 4 16.94 -1.55 -11.05
N THR A 5 17.00 -1.47 -12.38
CA THR A 5 17.08 -0.20 -13.12
C THR A 5 15.74 0.56 -13.03
N VAL A 6 14.63 -0.16 -13.20
CA VAL A 6 13.29 0.44 -13.09
C VAL A 6 13.07 0.99 -11.67
N ASP A 7 13.52 0.29 -10.64
CA ASP A 7 13.35 0.69 -9.24
C ASP A 7 14.02 2.03 -8.91
N GLN A 8 14.95 2.48 -9.73
CA GLN A 8 15.61 3.79 -9.53
C GLN A 8 14.67 4.96 -9.79
N PHE A 9 13.62 4.76 -10.59
CA PHE A 9 12.72 5.86 -10.98
C PHE A 9 11.24 5.51 -10.95
N ALA A 10 10.88 4.26 -10.69
CA ALA A 10 9.48 3.83 -10.69
C ALA A 10 9.21 2.78 -9.64
N ARG A 11 8.01 2.82 -9.07
CA ARG A 11 7.50 1.85 -8.09
C ARG A 11 6.10 1.45 -8.49
N LEU A 12 5.82 0.15 -8.48
CA LEU A 12 4.49 -0.37 -8.74
C LEU A 12 3.88 -0.92 -7.46
N TYR A 13 2.65 -0.53 -7.18
CA TYR A 13 1.87 -1.03 -6.06
C TYR A 13 0.55 -1.56 -6.58
N VAL A 14 0.09 -2.68 -6.02
CA VAL A 14 -1.20 -3.28 -6.36
C VAL A 14 -2.01 -3.44 -5.08
N ALA A 15 -3.20 -2.84 -5.06
CA ALA A 15 -4.13 -2.93 -3.94
C ALA A 15 -5.22 -3.95 -4.29
N PRO A 16 -5.15 -5.19 -3.79
CA PRO A 16 -6.14 -6.21 -4.12
C PRO A 16 -7.48 -5.94 -3.45
N GLY A 17 -8.56 -6.37 -4.09
CA GLY A 17 -9.92 -6.28 -3.54
C GLY A 17 -10.57 -4.92 -3.67
N VAL A 18 -10.02 -4.03 -4.50
CA VAL A 18 -10.51 -2.66 -4.70
C VAL A 18 -11.02 -2.52 -6.12
N ASP A 19 -12.14 -1.81 -6.30
CA ASP A 19 -12.67 -1.52 -7.63
C ASP A 19 -12.05 -0.25 -8.23
N HIS A 20 -12.54 0.15 -9.42
CA HIS A 20 -12.00 1.28 -10.17
C HIS A 20 -12.07 2.62 -9.41
N VAL A 21 -13.05 2.78 -8.53
CA VAL A 21 -13.25 4.02 -7.75
C VAL A 21 -12.75 3.92 -6.31
N GLY A 22 -12.02 2.86 -5.97
CA GLY A 22 -11.42 2.69 -4.66
C GLY A 22 -12.35 2.15 -3.58
N THR A 23 -13.47 1.52 -3.95
CA THR A 23 -14.34 0.87 -2.97
C THR A 23 -13.98 -0.61 -2.81
N GLY A 24 -14.36 -1.17 -1.67
CA GLY A 24 -14.04 -2.55 -1.30
C GLY A 24 -13.01 -2.60 -0.19
N ALA A 25 -11.84 -3.15 -0.45
CA ALA A 25 -10.75 -3.21 0.53
C ALA A 25 -10.15 -1.81 0.80
N PRO A 26 -9.33 -1.65 1.87
CA PRO A 26 -8.66 -0.38 2.13
C PRO A 26 -7.86 0.13 0.93
N ALA A 27 -8.01 1.41 0.61
CA ALA A 27 -7.40 2.01 -0.59
C ALA A 27 -6.97 3.47 -0.42
N ASN A 28 -7.21 4.09 0.73
CA ASN A 28 -6.87 5.50 0.94
C ASN A 28 -5.42 5.64 1.38
N ILE A 29 -4.68 6.49 0.69
CA ILE A 29 -3.29 6.81 1.03
C ILE A 29 -2.94 8.18 0.44
N ASP A 30 -2.10 8.94 1.16
CA ASP A 30 -1.58 10.21 0.68
C ASP A 30 -0.35 9.97 -0.21
N MET A 31 -0.60 9.63 -1.48
CA MET A 31 0.47 9.39 -2.45
C MET A 31 1.24 10.66 -2.80
N LEU A 32 0.64 11.83 -2.65
CA LEU A 32 1.32 13.09 -2.93
C LEU A 32 2.48 13.30 -1.97
N SER A 33 2.29 13.04 -0.67
CA SER A 33 3.37 13.12 0.31
C SER A 33 4.45 12.08 0.06
N VAL A 34 4.07 10.86 -0.35
CA VAL A 34 5.02 9.79 -0.71
C VAL A 34 5.90 10.24 -1.86
N LEU A 35 5.31 10.79 -2.91
CA LEU A 35 6.03 11.29 -4.09
C LEU A 35 6.93 12.49 -3.73
N ALA A 36 6.43 13.42 -2.92
CA ALA A 36 7.21 14.58 -2.49
C ALA A 36 8.45 14.16 -1.70
N ASP A 37 8.33 13.19 -0.80
CA ASP A 37 9.47 12.66 -0.05
C ASP A 37 10.53 12.05 -0.98
N TRP A 38 10.09 11.38 -2.03
CA TRP A 38 11.01 10.77 -3.01
C TRP A 38 11.76 11.85 -3.79
N VAL A 39 11.01 12.82 -4.34
CA VAL A 39 11.58 13.87 -5.20
C VAL A 39 12.43 14.85 -4.38
N GLU A 40 11.93 15.30 -3.23
CA GLU A 40 12.56 16.39 -2.47
C GLU A 40 13.58 15.93 -1.45
N ARG A 41 13.42 14.71 -0.90
CA ARG A 41 14.29 14.20 0.17
C ARG A 41 15.08 12.96 -0.22
N GLY A 42 14.88 12.46 -1.45
CA GLY A 42 15.56 11.27 -1.93
C GLY A 42 15.11 9.98 -1.27
N ARG A 43 13.93 9.97 -0.64
CA ARG A 43 13.39 8.80 0.05
C ARG A 43 12.49 8.00 -0.87
N ALA A 44 13.06 7.06 -1.61
CA ALA A 44 12.27 6.16 -2.43
C ALA A 44 11.35 5.32 -1.53
N PRO A 45 10.04 5.18 -1.88
CA PRO A 45 9.12 4.46 -1.01
C PRO A 45 9.38 2.95 -1.03
N GLY A 46 9.24 2.33 0.16
CA GLY A 46 9.18 0.89 0.31
C GLY A 46 7.74 0.42 0.34
N ASP A 47 7.44 -0.54 1.23
CA ASP A 47 6.06 -0.95 1.46
C ASP A 47 5.32 0.14 2.22
N LEU A 48 4.06 0.35 1.84
CA LEU A 48 3.21 1.43 2.36
C LEU A 48 2.01 0.83 3.09
N GLU A 49 1.10 1.70 3.55
CA GLU A 49 -0.14 1.27 4.19
C GLU A 49 -1.30 2.05 3.62
N VAL A 50 -2.39 1.34 3.34
CA VAL A 50 -3.65 1.93 2.88
C VAL A 50 -4.73 1.71 3.94
N VAL A 51 -5.69 2.61 4.00
CA VAL A 51 -6.76 2.57 5.00
C VAL A 51 -8.13 2.75 4.36
N SER A 52 -9.16 2.27 5.08
CA SER A 52 -10.55 2.68 4.88
C SER A 52 -10.93 3.57 6.04
N GLN A 53 -11.71 4.63 5.76
CA GLN A 53 -12.07 5.63 6.76
C GLN A 53 -13.56 5.90 6.74
N GLU A 54 -14.08 6.40 7.87
CA GLU A 54 -15.42 6.94 7.94
C GLU A 54 -15.57 8.12 6.98
N ARG A 55 -16.76 8.31 6.43
CA ARG A 55 -17.04 9.38 5.45
C ARG A 55 -17.32 10.73 6.09
N VAL A 56 -17.44 10.77 7.42
CA VAL A 56 -17.73 11.97 8.19
C VAL A 56 -16.60 12.24 9.16
N PRO A 57 -16.35 13.52 9.51
CA PRO A 57 -15.33 13.84 10.51
C PRO A 57 -15.59 13.12 11.82
N PRO A 58 -14.53 12.67 12.51
CA PRO A 58 -13.10 12.90 12.26
C PRO A 58 -12.44 11.93 11.29
N PHE A 59 -13.18 11.25 10.44
CA PHE A 59 -12.67 10.32 9.40
C PHE A 59 -11.84 9.17 10.01
N SER A 60 -12.38 8.57 11.05
CA SER A 60 -11.68 7.50 11.79
C SER A 60 -11.35 6.31 10.88
N VAL A 61 -10.20 5.71 11.09
CA VAL A 61 -9.78 4.52 10.34
C VAL A 61 -10.63 3.32 10.74
N ILE A 62 -11.29 2.69 9.75
CA ILE A 62 -12.10 1.49 9.93
C ILE A 62 -11.24 0.24 9.75
N ALA A 63 -10.36 0.25 8.75
CA ALA A 63 -9.53 -0.88 8.39
C ALA A 63 -8.23 -0.39 7.76
N SER A 64 -7.18 -1.20 7.86
CA SER A 64 -5.89 -0.91 7.26
C SER A 64 -5.30 -2.18 6.65
N ARG A 65 -4.44 -2.02 5.64
CA ARG A 65 -3.75 -3.13 4.99
C ARG A 65 -2.42 -2.64 4.43
N PRO A 66 -1.37 -3.48 4.41
CA PRO A 66 -0.14 -3.06 3.76
C PRO A 66 -0.35 -2.91 2.25
N LEU A 67 0.24 -1.89 1.67
CA LEU A 67 0.30 -1.71 0.22
C LEU A 67 1.71 -2.11 -0.20
N CYS A 68 1.83 -3.30 -0.74
CA CYS A 68 3.12 -3.92 -1.00
C CYS A 68 3.66 -3.52 -2.36
N ARG A 69 4.97 -3.34 -2.45
CA ARG A 69 5.63 -3.14 -3.74
C ARG A 69 5.54 -4.42 -4.56
N TRP A 70 5.09 -4.28 -5.81
CA TRP A 70 5.05 -5.41 -6.73
C TRP A 70 6.47 -6.01 -6.89
N PRO A 71 6.66 -7.34 -6.89
CA PRO A 71 5.65 -8.41 -6.96
C PRO A 71 5.19 -8.93 -5.61
N ALA A 72 5.50 -8.27 -4.51
CA ALA A 72 5.02 -8.68 -3.20
C ALA A 72 3.51 -8.46 -3.06
N TYR A 73 2.89 -9.21 -2.17
CA TYR A 73 1.46 -9.12 -1.87
C TYR A 73 1.23 -9.18 -0.36
N PRO A 74 0.13 -8.63 0.15
CA PRO A 74 -0.18 -8.74 1.57
C PRO A 74 -0.63 -10.16 1.92
N HIS A 75 0.17 -10.84 2.74
CA HIS A 75 -0.10 -12.20 3.19
C HIS A 75 -0.61 -12.18 4.62
N TYR A 76 -1.80 -12.74 4.84
CA TYR A 76 -2.40 -12.80 6.17
C TYR A 76 -1.60 -13.71 7.10
N THR A 77 -1.22 -13.20 8.28
CA THR A 77 -0.39 -13.93 9.24
C THR A 77 -1.15 -14.28 10.53
N GLY A 78 -2.40 -13.83 10.65
CA GLY A 78 -3.24 -14.08 11.83
C GLY A 78 -3.61 -12.78 12.53
N GLY A 79 -4.65 -12.83 13.35
CA GLY A 79 -5.15 -11.70 14.08
C GLY A 79 -6.34 -11.03 13.38
N ALA A 80 -6.60 -9.76 13.71
CA ALA A 80 -7.74 -9.02 13.18
C ALA A 80 -7.54 -8.74 11.69
N GLN A 81 -8.49 -9.17 10.85
CA GLN A 81 -8.40 -9.01 9.39
C GLN A 81 -8.46 -7.55 8.94
N ASN A 82 -8.94 -6.65 9.79
CA ASN A 82 -9.05 -5.23 9.46
C ASN A 82 -7.84 -4.40 9.93
N ARG A 83 -6.71 -5.05 10.26
CA ARG A 83 -5.49 -4.37 10.71
C ARG A 83 -4.31 -4.74 9.83
N ALA A 84 -3.54 -3.75 9.40
CA ALA A 84 -2.36 -3.97 8.57
C ALA A 84 -1.32 -4.88 9.25
N ARG A 85 -1.19 -4.80 10.57
CA ARG A 85 -0.25 -5.63 11.35
C ARG A 85 -0.54 -7.13 11.28
N SER A 86 -1.72 -7.52 10.79
CA SER A 86 -2.11 -8.92 10.61
C SER A 86 -1.65 -9.50 9.27
N PHE A 87 -0.94 -8.70 8.49
CA PHE A 87 -0.44 -9.07 7.17
C PHE A 87 1.05 -8.77 7.09
N GLU A 88 1.75 -9.46 6.20
CA GLU A 88 3.11 -9.09 5.82
C GLU A 88 3.24 -9.10 4.31
N CYS A 89 4.11 -8.26 3.78
CA CYS A 89 4.39 -8.23 2.36
C CYS A 89 5.32 -9.39 2.01
N ARG A 90 4.84 -10.32 1.18
CA ARG A 90 5.61 -11.48 0.70
C ARG A 90 5.71 -11.46 -0.80
N ALA A 91 6.88 -11.82 -1.32
CA ALA A 91 7.04 -12.00 -2.75
C ALA A 91 6.28 -13.25 -3.21
N ALA A 92 5.57 -13.13 -4.34
CA ALA A 92 4.87 -14.25 -4.93
C ALA A 92 5.89 -15.27 -5.44
N LYS A 93 5.63 -16.55 -5.17
CA LYS A 93 6.43 -17.64 -5.77
C LYS A 93 6.01 -17.82 -7.22
N ARG A 94 6.98 -18.02 -8.07
CA ARG A 94 6.76 -18.32 -9.48
C ARG A 94 6.86 -19.83 -9.73
#